data_6e729100aa8b7c983ef4bd439ef57fe7
#
_entry.id   6e729100aa8b7c983ef4bd439ef57fe7
#
_cell.length_a   1.000
_cell.length_b   1.000
_cell.length_c   1.000
_cell.angle_alpha   90.00
_cell.angle_beta   90.00
_cell.angle_gamma   90.00
#
_symmetry.space_group_name_H-M   'P 1'
#
loop_
_entity.id
_entity.type
_entity.pdbx_description
1 polymer ?
#
loop_
_entity_poly.entity_id
_entity_poly.type
_entity_poly.pdbx_seq_one_letter_code
_entity_poly.pdbx_strand_id
1 'polypeptide(L)'
;AYGLLNEINQKFVDIVRKSGGNNQYRHLLIAGYATGIDETCDALFLIPEDPANRCALSVHYYTPPTFAILEEDEDWGRMRSTWGTDSDFAELNRYMDKIKTQLIDRGVPVIIGEYGCPKNNKDPESVRLFLSSVCRAAYERGICPILWDVTGSHYDRANCRMYDQELMD
;
A
#
# COMPACT_ATOMS: atom_id res chain seq x y z
N ALA A 1 15.20 -3.75 15.66
CA ALA A 1 14.31 -2.79 14.98
C ALA A 1 12.85 -3.03 15.34
N TYR A 2 12.30 -4.25 15.16
CA TYR A 2 10.87 -4.54 15.44
C TYR A 2 10.44 -4.23 16.88
N GLY A 3 11.23 -4.60 17.90
CA GLY A 3 10.86 -4.35 19.29
C GLY A 3 10.58 -2.86 19.58
N LEU A 4 11.42 -1.96 19.08
CA LEU A 4 11.21 -0.52 19.24
C LEU A 4 9.97 -0.03 18.48
N LEU A 5 9.76 -0.52 17.25
CA LEU A 5 8.57 -0.16 16.47
C LEU A 5 7.28 -0.61 17.15
N ASN A 6 7.23 -1.85 17.63
CA ASN A 6 6.09 -2.40 18.35
C ASN A 6 5.78 -1.56 19.61
N GLU A 7 6.82 -1.16 20.35
CA GLU A 7 6.67 -0.30 21.52
C GLU A 7 6.13 1.10 21.14
N ILE A 8 6.63 1.69 20.06
CA ILE A 8 6.14 3.01 19.58
C ILE A 8 4.68 2.91 19.14
N ASN A 9 4.33 1.88 18.37
CA ASN A 9 2.97 1.67 17.90
C ASN A 9 2.00 1.46 19.09
N GLN A 10 2.39 0.67 20.09
CA GLN A 10 1.57 0.49 21.29
C GLN A 10 1.39 1.80 22.06
N LYS A 11 2.46 2.56 22.27
CA LYS A 11 2.40 3.87 22.95
C LYS A 11 1.50 4.86 22.17
N PHE A 12 1.57 4.86 20.85
CA PHE A 12 0.69 5.68 20.02
C PHE A 12 -0.79 5.35 20.30
N VAL A 13 -1.17 4.08 20.23
CA VAL A 13 -2.54 3.63 20.51
C VAL A 13 -2.97 4.06 21.92
N ASP A 14 -2.15 3.81 22.93
CA ASP A 14 -2.43 4.14 24.33
C ASP A 14 -2.67 5.63 24.53
N ILE A 15 -1.82 6.48 23.94
CA ILE A 15 -1.95 7.94 24.04
C ILE A 15 -3.25 8.42 23.40
N VAL A 16 -3.54 7.93 22.19
CA VAL A 16 -4.77 8.33 21.49
C VAL A 16 -6.00 7.89 22.27
N ARG A 17 -6.05 6.65 22.75
CA ARG A 17 -7.20 6.14 23.51
C ARG A 17 -7.42 6.89 24.84
N LYS A 18 -6.34 7.30 25.49
CA LYS A 18 -6.39 8.09 26.76
C LYS A 18 -6.70 9.56 26.56
N SER A 19 -6.56 10.10 25.35
CA SER A 19 -6.79 11.53 25.09
C SER A 19 -8.27 11.96 25.14
N GLY A 20 -9.19 11.00 25.21
CA GLY A 20 -10.62 11.25 25.42
C GLY A 20 -11.39 11.69 24.18
N GLY A 21 -12.66 12.07 24.37
CA GLY A 21 -13.56 12.46 23.30
C GLY A 21 -13.71 11.35 22.24
N ASN A 22 -13.81 11.74 20.98
CA ASN A 22 -13.95 10.80 19.87
C ASN A 22 -12.70 9.92 19.63
N ASN A 23 -11.58 10.24 20.26
CA ASN A 23 -10.35 9.46 20.13
C ASN A 23 -10.47 8.06 20.75
N GLN A 24 -11.40 7.87 21.69
CA GLN A 24 -11.71 6.56 22.24
C GLN A 24 -12.24 5.58 21.19
N TYR A 25 -12.82 6.08 20.09
CA TYR A 25 -13.47 5.28 19.04
C TYR A 25 -12.89 5.52 17.64
N ARG A 26 -11.88 6.39 17.51
CA ARG A 26 -11.27 6.69 16.22
C ARG A 26 -10.59 5.46 15.65
N HIS A 27 -10.74 5.23 14.34
CA HIS A 27 -9.88 4.28 13.65
C HIS A 27 -8.44 4.80 13.63
N LEU A 28 -7.50 3.92 13.90
CA LEU A 28 -6.07 4.21 13.90
C LEU A 28 -5.41 3.42 12.79
N LEU A 29 -4.58 4.09 12.02
CA LEU A 29 -3.79 3.48 10.97
C LEU A 29 -2.37 3.29 11.48
N ILE A 30 -1.93 2.05 11.53
CA ILE A 30 -0.64 1.62 12.04
C ILE A 30 0.25 1.24 10.86
N ALA A 31 1.39 1.86 10.75
CA ALA A 31 2.36 1.47 9.74
C ALA A 31 3.19 0.28 10.22
N GLY A 32 3.39 -0.71 9.37
CA GLY A 32 4.37 -1.76 9.56
C GLY A 32 5.80 -1.25 9.41
N TYR A 33 6.79 -2.12 9.61
CA TYR A 33 8.18 -1.73 9.44
C TYR A 33 8.46 -1.32 7.98
N ALA A 34 8.95 -0.08 7.79
CA ALA A 34 9.19 0.53 6.49
C ALA A 34 7.97 0.46 5.53
N THR A 35 6.76 0.31 6.06
CA THR A 35 5.53 0.06 5.29
C THR A 35 5.60 -1.13 4.32
N GLY A 36 6.63 -1.97 4.44
CA GLY A 36 6.83 -3.16 3.61
C GLY A 36 5.82 -4.26 3.93
N ILE A 37 5.35 -4.96 2.90
CA ILE A 37 4.40 -6.06 3.06
C ILE A 37 5.07 -7.25 3.77
N ASP A 38 6.27 -7.60 3.34
CA ASP A 38 7.00 -8.72 3.93
C ASP A 38 7.33 -8.45 5.40
N GLU A 39 7.73 -7.23 5.72
CA GLU A 39 8.06 -6.78 7.07
C GLU A 39 6.83 -6.66 7.97
N THR A 40 5.68 -6.26 7.42
CA THR A 40 4.41 -6.18 8.17
C THR A 40 3.83 -7.56 8.44
N CYS A 41 4.10 -8.51 7.56
CA CYS A 41 3.72 -9.93 7.70
C CYS A 41 4.77 -10.77 8.43
N ASP A 42 5.86 -10.19 8.91
CA ASP A 42 6.86 -10.88 9.71
C ASP A 42 6.33 -11.17 11.12
N ALA A 43 6.66 -12.36 11.66
CA ALA A 43 6.22 -12.77 12.99
C ALA A 43 6.75 -11.88 14.13
N LEU A 44 7.79 -11.09 13.89
CA LEU A 44 8.34 -10.12 14.85
C LEU A 44 7.56 -8.79 14.89
N PHE A 45 6.74 -8.52 13.88
CA PHE A 45 5.83 -7.37 13.90
C PHE A 45 4.59 -7.71 14.73
N LEU A 46 4.33 -6.92 15.76
CA LEU A 46 3.15 -7.09 16.61
C LEU A 46 2.14 -5.98 16.34
N ILE A 47 0.91 -6.40 16.07
CA ILE A 47 -0.22 -5.47 15.99
C ILE A 47 -0.51 -4.96 17.40
N PRO A 48 -0.60 -3.62 17.63
CA PRO A 48 -0.86 -3.11 18.97
C PRO A 48 -2.20 -3.59 19.51
N GLU A 49 -2.24 -3.84 20.81
CA GLU A 49 -3.49 -4.07 21.52
C GLU A 49 -4.32 -2.78 21.55
N ASP A 50 -5.56 -2.86 21.12
CA ASP A 50 -6.48 -1.73 21.10
C ASP A 50 -7.82 -2.11 21.74
N PRO A 51 -8.19 -1.53 22.89
CA PRO A 51 -9.47 -1.80 23.54
C PRO A 51 -10.69 -1.51 22.68
N ALA A 52 -10.56 -0.61 21.71
CA ALA A 52 -11.64 -0.27 20.79
C ALA A 52 -11.72 -1.23 19.58
N ASN A 53 -10.71 -2.07 19.37
CA ASN A 53 -10.56 -2.95 18.21
C ASN A 53 -10.73 -2.20 16.87
N ARG A 54 -10.04 -1.05 16.72
CA ARG A 54 -10.17 -0.13 15.58
C ARG A 54 -8.81 0.24 14.98
N CYS A 55 -7.83 -0.65 15.08
CA CYS A 55 -6.57 -0.51 14.35
C CYS A 55 -6.67 -1.18 12.98
N ALA A 56 -6.16 -0.49 11.96
CA ALA A 56 -5.91 -1.01 10.64
C ALA A 56 -4.42 -0.88 10.31
N LEU A 57 -3.90 -1.72 9.44
CA LEU A 57 -2.50 -1.66 9.02
C LEU A 57 -2.36 -0.92 7.69
N SER A 58 -1.27 -0.17 7.54
CA SER A 58 -0.87 0.46 6.29
C SER A 58 0.39 -0.17 5.75
N VAL A 59 0.35 -0.59 4.49
CA VAL A 59 1.49 -1.05 3.72
C VAL A 59 1.59 -0.28 2.42
N HIS A 60 2.75 -0.29 1.76
CA HIS A 60 2.94 0.30 0.45
C HIS A 60 3.26 -0.79 -0.58
N TYR A 61 2.90 -0.55 -1.84
CA TYR A 61 3.18 -1.47 -2.95
C TYR A 61 3.81 -0.74 -4.13
N TYR A 62 5.12 -0.94 -4.29
CA TYR A 62 5.90 -0.41 -5.40
C TYR A 62 6.77 -1.50 -6.05
N THR A 63 6.15 -2.64 -6.37
CA THR A 63 6.87 -3.82 -6.89
C THR A 63 6.47 -4.14 -8.33
N PRO A 64 7.45 -4.34 -9.24
CA PRO A 64 8.89 -4.21 -9.00
C PRO A 64 9.32 -2.74 -8.98
N PRO A 65 10.24 -2.33 -8.09
CA PRO A 65 10.63 -0.92 -7.94
C PRO A 65 11.31 -0.35 -9.20
N THR A 66 11.89 -1.20 -10.04
CA THR A 66 12.45 -0.80 -11.35
C THR A 66 11.38 -0.31 -12.34
N PHE A 67 10.12 -0.70 -12.17
CA PHE A 67 8.98 -0.14 -12.91
C PHE A 67 8.25 0.94 -12.10
N ALA A 68 7.94 0.64 -10.85
CA ALA A 68 7.03 1.44 -10.04
C ALA A 68 7.68 2.71 -9.43
N ILE A 69 9.01 2.82 -9.43
CA ILE A 69 9.74 3.96 -8.85
C ILE A 69 10.67 4.63 -9.85
N LEU A 70 11.50 3.85 -10.58
CA LEU A 70 12.53 4.41 -11.44
C LEU A 70 11.95 5.07 -12.69
N GLU A 71 12.40 6.29 -12.98
CA GLU A 71 12.15 7.00 -14.25
C GLU A 71 13.33 6.89 -15.22
N GLU A 72 14.52 6.55 -14.69
CA GLU A 72 15.75 6.30 -15.44
C GLU A 72 16.60 5.25 -14.74
N ASP A 73 17.70 4.84 -15.35
CA ASP A 73 18.64 3.90 -14.74
C ASP A 73 19.35 4.51 -13.55
N GLU A 74 19.45 3.76 -12.45
CA GLU A 74 20.13 4.12 -11.22
C GLU A 74 21.19 3.07 -10.84
N ASP A 75 22.03 3.38 -9.87
CA ASP A 75 23.10 2.48 -9.42
C ASP A 75 22.55 1.14 -8.90
N TRP A 76 21.37 1.17 -8.31
CA TRP A 76 20.70 0.00 -7.69
C TRP A 76 19.76 -0.75 -8.64
N GLY A 77 19.47 -0.22 -9.84
CA GLY A 77 18.56 -0.90 -10.75
C GLY A 77 18.47 -0.30 -12.15
N ARG A 78 18.04 -1.15 -13.09
CA ARG A 78 17.74 -0.72 -14.46
C ARG A 78 16.25 -0.46 -14.58
N MET A 79 15.90 0.73 -15.06
CA MET A 79 14.52 1.15 -15.26
C MET A 79 13.82 0.22 -16.26
N ARG A 80 12.63 -0.22 -15.90
CA ARG A 80 11.73 -0.96 -16.80
C ARG A 80 10.69 0.00 -17.38
N SER A 81 10.54 0.02 -18.69
CA SER A 81 9.48 0.80 -19.35
C SER A 81 8.15 0.05 -19.43
N THR A 82 8.15 -1.27 -19.30
CA THR A 82 6.96 -2.13 -19.44
C THR A 82 6.69 -2.98 -18.21
N TRP A 83 5.41 -3.31 -18.02
CA TRP A 83 4.88 -4.20 -16.97
C TRP A 83 3.73 -5.04 -17.56
N GLY A 84 3.49 -6.23 -17.01
CA GLY A 84 2.33 -7.05 -17.37
C GLY A 84 2.71 -8.44 -17.90
N THR A 85 3.93 -8.92 -17.61
CA THR A 85 4.30 -10.31 -17.86
C THR A 85 3.64 -11.26 -16.85
N ASP A 86 3.57 -12.55 -17.17
CA ASP A 86 3.07 -13.57 -16.23
C ASP A 86 3.81 -13.53 -14.88
N SER A 87 5.11 -13.24 -14.90
CA SER A 87 5.92 -13.08 -13.70
C SER A 87 5.49 -11.85 -12.86
N ASP A 88 5.16 -10.76 -13.52
CA ASP A 88 4.70 -9.53 -12.82
C ASP A 88 3.36 -9.79 -12.13
N PHE A 89 2.43 -10.47 -12.81
CA PHE A 89 1.15 -10.85 -12.21
C PHE A 89 1.31 -11.87 -11.08
N ALA A 90 2.20 -12.84 -11.24
CA ALA A 90 2.48 -13.83 -10.20
C ALA A 90 3.05 -13.14 -8.94
N GLU A 91 3.95 -12.18 -9.11
CA GLU A 91 4.51 -11.41 -7.99
C GLU A 91 3.46 -10.54 -7.31
N LEU A 92 2.63 -9.81 -8.07
CA LEU A 92 1.51 -9.04 -7.54
C LEU A 92 0.58 -9.92 -6.70
N ASN A 93 0.12 -11.03 -7.27
CA ASN A 93 -0.79 -11.94 -6.58
C ASN A 93 -0.17 -12.52 -5.31
N ARG A 94 1.11 -12.89 -5.34
CA ARG A 94 1.83 -13.39 -4.16
C ARG A 94 1.78 -12.42 -2.98
N TYR A 95 2.00 -11.11 -3.24
CA TYR A 95 1.92 -10.10 -2.20
C TYR A 95 0.50 -9.88 -1.69
N MET A 96 -0.49 -9.82 -2.58
CA MET A 96 -1.88 -9.61 -2.19
C MET A 96 -2.43 -10.83 -1.44
N ASP A 97 -2.08 -12.05 -1.85
CA ASP A 97 -2.44 -13.28 -1.14
C ASP A 97 -1.77 -13.37 0.24
N LYS A 98 -0.54 -12.88 0.37
CA LYS A 98 0.16 -12.81 1.66
C LYS A 98 -0.58 -11.90 2.65
N ILE A 99 -0.98 -10.69 2.22
CA ILE A 99 -1.78 -9.78 3.04
C ILE A 99 -3.11 -10.44 3.40
N LYS A 100 -3.80 -11.02 2.41
CA LYS A 100 -5.08 -11.67 2.64
C LYS A 100 -4.99 -12.76 3.69
N THR A 101 -4.10 -13.72 3.50
CA THR A 101 -4.02 -14.91 4.37
C THR A 101 -3.48 -14.61 5.76
N GLN A 102 -2.54 -13.67 5.87
CA GLN A 102 -1.89 -13.40 7.16
C GLN A 102 -2.58 -12.30 7.98
N LEU A 103 -3.37 -11.44 7.35
CA LEU A 103 -3.99 -10.29 8.01
C LEU A 103 -5.51 -10.26 7.82
N ILE A 104 -6.02 -10.13 6.59
CA ILE A 104 -7.45 -9.96 6.32
C ILE A 104 -8.26 -11.15 6.85
N ASP A 105 -7.87 -12.39 6.54
CA ASP A 105 -8.57 -13.61 6.97
C ASP A 105 -8.51 -13.80 8.49
N ARG A 106 -7.64 -13.06 9.19
CA ARG A 106 -7.55 -13.01 10.64
C ARG A 106 -8.31 -11.82 11.26
N GLY A 107 -9.07 -11.09 10.46
CA GLY A 107 -9.87 -9.95 10.89
C GLY A 107 -9.10 -8.65 11.07
N VAL A 108 -7.89 -8.53 10.53
CA VAL A 108 -7.07 -7.31 10.59
C VAL A 108 -7.28 -6.51 9.31
N PRO A 109 -7.92 -5.32 9.37
CA PRO A 109 -8.09 -4.47 8.20
C PRO A 109 -6.74 -3.95 7.68
N VAL A 110 -6.56 -3.93 6.35
CA VAL A 110 -5.34 -3.43 5.72
C VAL A 110 -5.70 -2.46 4.60
N ILE A 111 -4.93 -1.39 4.51
CA ILE A 111 -4.89 -0.52 3.34
C ILE A 111 -3.52 -0.60 2.67
N ILE A 112 -3.49 -0.54 1.36
CA ILE A 112 -2.29 -0.15 0.62
C ILE A 112 -2.31 1.37 0.61
N GLY A 113 -1.60 2.00 1.56
CA GLY A 113 -1.59 3.44 1.77
C GLY A 113 -0.94 4.21 0.63
N GLU A 114 -0.11 3.51 -0.13
CA GLU A 114 0.52 4.02 -1.35
C GLU A 114 0.74 2.89 -2.36
N TYR A 115 0.32 3.12 -3.58
CA TYR A 115 0.80 2.41 -4.77
C TYR A 115 0.77 3.38 -5.95
N GLY A 116 1.60 3.15 -6.94
CA GLY A 116 1.65 4.00 -8.13
C GLY A 116 2.86 3.68 -8.99
N CYS A 117 2.98 4.39 -10.09
CA CYS A 117 4.18 4.38 -10.92
C CYS A 117 4.33 5.73 -11.63
N PRO A 118 5.57 6.14 -11.99
CA PRO A 118 5.77 7.32 -12.81
C PRO A 118 5.25 7.07 -14.24
N LYS A 119 4.98 8.16 -14.96
CA LYS A 119 4.63 8.11 -16.40
C LYS A 119 5.82 8.33 -17.30
N ASN A 120 6.84 9.04 -16.82
CA ASN A 120 8.04 9.34 -17.60
C ASN A 120 8.77 8.05 -17.96
N ASN A 121 9.14 7.93 -19.23
CA ASN A 121 9.86 6.79 -19.79
C ASN A 121 9.13 5.42 -19.62
N LYS A 122 7.80 5.45 -19.42
CA LYS A 122 6.96 4.25 -19.32
C LYS A 122 6.04 4.11 -20.52
N ASP A 123 5.77 2.88 -20.87
CA ASP A 123 4.72 2.55 -21.84
C ASP A 123 3.34 2.85 -21.22
N PRO A 124 2.49 3.67 -21.86
CA PRO A 124 1.19 4.06 -21.30
C PRO A 124 0.26 2.88 -21.00
N GLU A 125 0.25 1.85 -21.84
CA GLU A 125 -0.56 0.65 -21.60
C GLU A 125 -0.09 -0.11 -20.36
N SER A 126 1.23 -0.22 -20.17
CA SER A 126 1.81 -0.84 -18.98
C SER A 126 1.49 -0.04 -17.70
N VAL A 127 1.44 1.29 -17.78
CA VAL A 127 1.00 2.15 -16.65
C VAL A 127 -0.45 1.86 -16.29
N ARG A 128 -1.36 1.84 -17.26
CA ARG A 128 -2.78 1.52 -17.05
C ARG A 128 -2.95 0.12 -16.45
N LEU A 129 -2.27 -0.85 -17.05
CA LEU A 129 -2.33 -2.25 -16.63
C LEU A 129 -1.83 -2.41 -15.19
N PHE A 130 -0.73 -1.76 -14.82
CA PHE A 130 -0.20 -1.80 -13.45
C PHE A 130 -1.20 -1.20 -12.46
N LEU A 131 -1.66 0.04 -12.70
CA LEU A 131 -2.54 0.75 -11.78
C LEU A 131 -3.87 0.01 -11.57
N SER A 132 -4.49 -0.45 -12.67
CA SER A 132 -5.76 -1.19 -12.61
C SER A 132 -5.61 -2.57 -11.98
N SER A 133 -4.51 -3.28 -12.28
CA SER A 133 -4.27 -4.62 -11.73
C SER A 133 -4.00 -4.59 -10.24
N VAL A 134 -3.21 -3.63 -9.74
CA VAL A 134 -2.97 -3.46 -8.29
C VAL A 134 -4.28 -3.14 -7.58
N CYS A 135 -5.05 -2.18 -8.12
CA CYS A 135 -6.35 -1.81 -7.55
C CYS A 135 -7.30 -3.02 -7.46
N ARG A 136 -7.46 -3.74 -8.57
CA ARG A 136 -8.34 -4.91 -8.65
C ARG A 136 -7.87 -6.03 -7.72
N ALA A 137 -6.59 -6.40 -7.77
CA ALA A 137 -6.04 -7.47 -6.96
C ALA A 137 -6.17 -7.20 -5.45
N ALA A 138 -6.01 -5.95 -5.03
CA ALA A 138 -6.25 -5.53 -3.65
C ALA A 138 -7.74 -5.61 -3.29
N TYR A 139 -8.60 -5.00 -4.10
CA TYR A 139 -10.05 -4.96 -3.86
C TYR A 139 -10.67 -6.35 -3.75
N GLU A 140 -10.33 -7.28 -4.65
CA GLU A 140 -10.81 -8.67 -4.65
C GLU A 140 -10.44 -9.44 -3.38
N ARG A 141 -9.42 -8.97 -2.64
CA ARG A 141 -8.94 -9.55 -1.39
C ARG A 141 -9.37 -8.79 -0.13
N GLY A 142 -10.25 -7.79 -0.29
CA GLY A 142 -10.74 -6.98 0.83
C GLY A 142 -9.71 -5.96 1.37
N ILE A 143 -8.71 -5.61 0.56
CA ILE A 143 -7.69 -4.62 0.87
C ILE A 143 -8.10 -3.30 0.20
N CYS A 144 -7.98 -2.16 0.89
CA CYS A 144 -8.28 -0.84 0.34
C CYS A 144 -7.03 -0.23 -0.31
N PRO A 145 -6.96 -0.08 -1.65
CA PRO A 145 -5.83 0.55 -2.31
C PRO A 145 -6.00 2.07 -2.39
N ILE A 146 -4.93 2.82 -2.16
CA ILE A 146 -4.88 4.28 -2.30
C ILE A 146 -3.79 4.64 -3.30
N LEU A 147 -4.20 5.22 -4.42
CA LEU A 147 -3.26 5.71 -5.44
C LEU A 147 -2.45 6.87 -4.88
N TRP A 148 -1.11 6.75 -4.95
CA TRP A 148 -0.19 7.83 -4.63
C TRP A 148 0.03 8.72 -5.86
N ASP A 149 -0.42 9.96 -5.78
CA ASP A 149 -0.25 10.96 -6.83
C ASP A 149 0.00 12.36 -6.25
N VAL A 150 1.24 12.60 -5.81
CA VAL A 150 1.68 13.89 -5.26
C VAL A 150 1.87 14.94 -6.35
N THR A 151 2.36 14.52 -7.51
CA THR A 151 2.73 15.41 -8.61
C THR A 151 1.56 15.83 -9.49
N GLY A 152 0.38 15.22 -9.32
CA GLY A 152 -0.76 15.43 -10.22
C GLY A 152 -0.52 14.79 -11.60
N SER A 153 0.19 13.67 -11.63
CA SER A 153 0.48 12.95 -12.89
C SER A 153 -0.70 12.14 -13.38
N HIS A 154 -1.48 11.58 -12.47
CA HIS A 154 -2.60 10.69 -12.75
C HIS A 154 -3.96 11.34 -12.53
N TYR A 155 -4.10 12.16 -11.50
CA TYR A 155 -5.38 12.71 -11.06
C TYR A 155 -5.42 14.24 -11.08
N ASP A 156 -6.39 14.78 -11.83
CA ASP A 156 -6.71 16.21 -11.88
C ASP A 156 -7.60 16.57 -10.67
N ARG A 157 -6.97 17.10 -9.63
CA ARG A 157 -7.67 17.49 -8.39
C ARG A 157 -8.64 18.64 -8.58
N ALA A 158 -8.38 19.52 -9.54
CA ALA A 158 -9.25 20.68 -9.78
C ALA A 158 -10.58 20.25 -10.41
N ASN A 159 -10.55 19.25 -11.28
CA ASN A 159 -11.72 18.75 -12.00
C ASN A 159 -12.22 17.38 -11.47
N CYS A 160 -11.60 16.86 -10.41
CA CYS A 160 -11.95 15.57 -9.77
C CYS A 160 -12.05 14.40 -10.75
N ARG A 161 -11.02 14.24 -11.63
CA ARG A 161 -11.00 13.20 -12.65
C ARG A 161 -9.58 12.67 -12.90
N MET A 162 -9.49 11.44 -13.38
CA MET A 162 -8.23 10.93 -13.91
C MET A 162 -7.87 11.66 -15.20
N TYR A 163 -6.60 11.94 -15.43
CA TYR A 163 -6.13 12.44 -16.73
C TYR A 163 -6.30 11.38 -17.82
N ASP A 164 -6.02 10.14 -17.49
CA ASP A 164 -6.30 9.00 -18.35
C ASP A 164 -7.70 8.45 -18.04
N GLN A 165 -8.64 8.69 -18.95
CA GLN A 165 -10.04 8.31 -18.74
C GLN A 165 -10.27 6.81 -18.82
N GLU A 166 -9.40 6.06 -19.47
CA GLU A 166 -9.48 4.59 -19.53
C GLU A 166 -9.22 3.92 -18.18
N LEU A 167 -8.67 4.67 -17.20
CA LEU A 167 -8.53 4.21 -15.80
C LEU A 167 -9.82 4.32 -14.99
N MET A 168 -10.87 4.93 -15.53
CA MET A 168 -12.16 5.13 -14.85
C MET A 168 -13.17 4.00 -15.15
N ASP A 169 -12.94 3.25 -16.22
CA ASP A 169 -13.79 2.14 -16.68
C ASP A 169 -13.31 0.79 -16.10
#